data_39734a6cf827c46da5456bd672ea1608
#
_entry.id   39734a6cf827c46da5456bd672ea1608
#
_cell.length_a   1.000
_cell.length_b   1.000
_cell.length_c   1.000
_cell.angle_alpha   90.00
_cell.angle_beta   90.00
_cell.angle_gamma   90.00
#
_symmetry.space_group_name_H-M   'P 1'
#
loop_
_entity.id
_entity.type
_entity.pdbx_description
1 polymer ?
#
loop_
_entity_poly.entity_id
_entity_poly.type
_entity_poly.pdbx_seq_one_letter_code
_entity_poly.pdbx_strand_id
1 'polypeptide(L)'
;MIGGLYGNFEALKDIVKKKNIEEDRTGKKVSLIFNGDFNWFNSDSESFEFINNIVLNNLAIQGNVEAELSNPSENAGCGCAYPDYVTDDVVVNSNLIMDKMKECSKDFPEINMKLGLLSKFKKIKIGKLNILILHGDVESIAGWKLSIDSMPDIGRQSEILSNWFESTGVDVFSCSHTCTPFIQNFNKNIVINNGTAGMPNFKNSQFGVITRISRCKSFITPLYGTSVDDVFIDAIPVEWGAEWNSWFEKQWPKGSPAWNAYIERIKNGTEFELEKAIRIHNNK
;
A
#
# COMPACT_ATOMS: atom_id res chain seq x y z
N MET A 1 -8.23 -3.56 0.28
CA MET A 1 -7.12 -2.95 -0.46
C MET A 1 -5.88 -3.02 0.41
N ILE A 2 -4.80 -3.58 -0.10
CA ILE A 2 -3.60 -3.89 0.66
C ILE A 2 -2.47 -3.11 0.00
N GLY A 3 -2.05 -2.01 0.64
CA GLY A 3 -0.86 -1.25 0.25
C GLY A 3 0.41 -2.00 0.67
N GLY A 4 1.57 -1.48 0.36
CA GLY A 4 2.90 -2.04 0.60
C GLY A 4 3.01 -3.14 1.66
N LEU A 5 3.06 -4.39 1.21
CA LEU A 5 3.19 -5.55 2.12
C LEU A 5 4.63 -5.72 2.64
N TYR A 6 5.59 -5.23 1.89
CA TYR A 6 7.02 -5.15 2.26
C TYR A 6 7.64 -6.47 2.72
N GLY A 7 7.35 -7.54 2.00
CA GLY A 7 7.90 -8.85 2.36
C GLY A 7 7.41 -9.39 3.73
N ASN A 8 6.42 -8.74 4.35
CA ASN A 8 5.92 -9.16 5.65
C ASN A 8 4.91 -10.32 5.50
N PHE A 9 5.42 -11.53 5.53
CA PHE A 9 4.62 -12.74 5.43
C PHE A 9 3.67 -12.93 6.62
N GLU A 10 4.02 -12.44 7.83
CA GLU A 10 3.14 -12.50 9.00
C GLU A 10 1.94 -11.55 8.85
N ALA A 11 2.16 -10.35 8.34
CA ALA A 11 1.08 -9.44 7.98
C ALA A 11 0.14 -10.07 6.94
N LEU A 12 0.70 -10.77 5.93
CA LEU A 12 -0.09 -11.48 4.93
C LEU A 12 -0.94 -12.60 5.56
N LYS A 13 -0.40 -13.37 6.50
CA LYS A 13 -1.15 -14.40 7.24
C LYS A 13 -2.31 -13.79 8.02
N ASP A 14 -2.09 -12.67 8.71
CA ASP A 14 -3.15 -11.96 9.46
C ASP A 14 -4.24 -11.42 8.53
N ILE A 15 -3.88 -10.85 7.38
CA ILE A 15 -4.83 -10.40 6.36
C ILE A 15 -5.70 -11.57 5.85
N VAL A 16 -5.10 -12.69 5.53
CA VAL A 16 -5.81 -13.89 5.08
C VAL A 16 -6.73 -14.42 6.19
N LYS A 17 -6.28 -14.43 7.44
CA LYS A 17 -7.08 -14.80 8.60
C LYS A 17 -8.30 -13.88 8.76
N LYS A 18 -8.11 -12.56 8.69
CA LYS A 18 -9.19 -11.56 8.76
C LYS A 18 -10.21 -11.74 7.64
N LYS A 19 -9.71 -11.99 6.40
CA LYS A 19 -10.55 -12.33 5.25
C LYS A 19 -11.44 -13.55 5.55
N ASN A 20 -10.86 -14.65 5.99
CA ASN A 20 -11.60 -15.91 6.25
C ASN A 20 -12.65 -15.71 7.36
N ILE A 21 -12.31 -14.99 8.44
CA ILE A 21 -13.26 -14.66 9.51
C ILE A 21 -14.45 -13.84 8.97
N GLU A 22 -14.20 -12.89 8.08
CA GLU A 22 -15.27 -12.08 7.51
C GLU A 22 -16.16 -12.93 6.58
N GLU A 23 -15.57 -13.80 5.76
CA GLU A 23 -16.32 -14.73 4.90
C GLU A 23 -17.21 -15.68 5.73
N ASP A 24 -16.66 -16.26 6.78
CA ASP A 24 -17.41 -17.16 7.69
C ASP A 24 -18.58 -16.46 8.38
N ARG A 25 -18.38 -15.21 8.83
CA ARG A 25 -19.41 -14.43 9.53
C ARG A 25 -20.50 -13.89 8.62
N THR A 26 -20.14 -13.55 7.38
CA THR A 26 -21.08 -12.88 6.46
C THR A 26 -21.69 -13.81 5.43
N GLY A 27 -21.09 -14.97 5.20
CA GLY A 27 -21.42 -15.86 4.08
C GLY A 27 -21.08 -15.24 2.71
N LYS A 28 -20.32 -14.14 2.68
CA LYS A 28 -19.98 -13.40 1.45
C LYS A 28 -18.51 -13.55 1.14
N LYS A 29 -18.18 -13.70 -0.15
CA LYS A 29 -16.81 -13.73 -0.62
C LYS A 29 -16.12 -12.37 -0.39
N VAL A 30 -14.91 -12.41 0.17
CA VAL A 30 -14.03 -11.25 0.35
C VAL A 30 -12.88 -11.34 -0.66
N SER A 31 -12.71 -10.30 -1.47
CA SER A 31 -11.60 -10.22 -2.43
C SER A 31 -10.45 -9.45 -1.82
N LEU A 32 -9.26 -10.04 -1.83
CA LEU A 32 -8.02 -9.33 -1.53
C LEU A 32 -7.54 -8.63 -2.81
N ILE A 33 -7.14 -7.36 -2.69
CA ILE A 33 -6.58 -6.58 -3.79
C ILE A 33 -5.29 -5.95 -3.30
N PHE A 34 -4.17 -6.39 -3.89
CA PHE A 34 -2.84 -5.91 -3.58
C PHE A 34 -2.50 -4.71 -4.46
N ASN A 35 -2.16 -3.60 -3.81
CA ASN A 35 -2.02 -2.29 -4.45
C ASN A 35 -0.55 -1.93 -4.72
N GLY A 36 0.24 -2.89 -5.19
CA GLY A 36 1.65 -2.73 -5.50
C GLY A 36 2.58 -2.74 -4.29
N ASP A 37 3.88 -2.79 -4.56
CA ASP A 37 4.99 -2.80 -3.60
C ASP A 37 4.90 -3.88 -2.53
N PHE A 38 4.36 -5.06 -2.90
CA PHE A 38 4.30 -6.18 -1.99
C PHE A 38 5.64 -6.91 -1.84
N ASN A 39 6.59 -6.70 -2.75
CA ASN A 39 7.91 -7.32 -2.73
C ASN A 39 9.00 -6.49 -2.04
N TRP A 40 8.77 -5.26 -1.61
CA TRP A 40 9.81 -4.49 -0.95
C TRP A 40 10.41 -5.24 0.25
N PHE A 41 11.73 -5.25 0.42
CA PHE A 41 12.53 -6.06 1.33
C PHE A 41 12.60 -7.57 1.04
N ASN A 42 11.83 -8.09 0.12
CA ASN A 42 11.71 -9.52 -0.14
C ASN A 42 12.96 -10.05 -0.87
N SER A 43 14.00 -10.30 -0.11
CA SER A 43 15.36 -10.58 -0.60
C SER A 43 15.85 -12.01 -0.31
N ASP A 44 14.96 -12.90 0.13
CA ASP A 44 15.24 -14.34 0.23
C ASP A 44 14.23 -15.15 -0.58
N SER A 45 14.69 -16.29 -1.10
CA SER A 45 13.93 -17.11 -2.03
C SER A 45 12.63 -17.65 -1.44
N GLU A 46 12.63 -18.08 -0.18
CA GLU A 46 11.47 -18.69 0.47
C GLU A 46 10.35 -17.66 0.65
N SER A 47 10.66 -16.47 1.19
CA SER A 47 9.70 -15.40 1.37
C SER A 47 9.23 -14.84 0.04
N PHE A 48 10.12 -14.72 -0.96
CA PHE A 48 9.79 -14.22 -2.29
C PHE A 48 8.77 -15.15 -2.97
N GLU A 49 9.02 -16.44 -2.97
CA GLU A 49 8.11 -17.41 -3.56
C GLU A 49 6.78 -17.47 -2.81
N PHE A 50 6.81 -17.53 -1.47
CA PHE A 50 5.62 -17.60 -0.63
C PHE A 50 4.66 -16.43 -0.87
N ILE A 51 5.18 -15.20 -0.80
CA ILE A 51 4.37 -13.98 -0.97
C ILE A 51 3.81 -13.92 -2.38
N ASN A 52 4.64 -14.10 -3.40
CA ASN A 52 4.21 -14.00 -4.79
C ASN A 52 3.17 -15.07 -5.15
N ASN A 53 3.30 -16.29 -4.63
CA ASN A 53 2.31 -17.35 -4.84
C ASN A 53 0.93 -16.98 -4.28
N ILE A 54 0.85 -16.28 -3.14
CA ILE A 54 -0.43 -15.84 -2.59
C ILE A 54 -0.95 -14.62 -3.34
N VAL A 55 -0.11 -13.61 -3.55
CA VAL A 55 -0.51 -12.33 -4.15
C VAL A 55 -0.98 -12.53 -5.59
N LEU A 56 -0.23 -13.28 -6.41
CA LEU A 56 -0.54 -13.51 -7.82
C LEU A 56 -1.76 -14.43 -8.04
N ASN A 57 -2.22 -15.14 -7.03
CA ASN A 57 -3.49 -15.87 -7.05
C ASN A 57 -4.70 -15.01 -6.60
N ASN A 58 -4.48 -13.74 -6.29
CA ASN A 58 -5.51 -12.75 -5.95
C ASN A 58 -5.49 -11.61 -6.98
N LEU A 59 -6.32 -10.59 -6.76
CA LEU A 59 -6.21 -9.37 -7.55
C LEU A 59 -4.98 -8.59 -7.10
N ALA A 60 -4.13 -8.24 -8.02
CA ALA A 60 -2.98 -7.37 -7.78
C ALA A 60 -2.82 -6.37 -8.91
N ILE A 61 -2.28 -5.20 -8.58
CA ILE A 61 -1.77 -4.24 -9.55
C ILE A 61 -0.27 -4.07 -9.35
N GLN A 62 0.40 -3.60 -10.38
CA GLN A 62 1.84 -3.34 -10.34
C GLN A 62 2.15 -2.08 -9.53
N GLY A 63 3.10 -2.15 -8.60
CA GLY A 63 3.81 -1.01 -8.03
C GLY A 63 5.12 -0.75 -8.77
N ASN A 64 5.84 0.30 -8.39
CA ASN A 64 7.16 0.57 -8.99
C ASN A 64 8.17 -0.54 -8.66
N VAL A 65 8.06 -1.18 -7.51
CA VAL A 65 8.91 -2.32 -7.12
C VAL A 65 8.71 -3.50 -8.09
N GLU A 66 7.48 -3.90 -8.34
CA GLU A 66 7.17 -4.99 -9.26
C GLU A 66 7.55 -4.63 -10.71
N ALA A 67 7.42 -3.37 -11.10
CA ALA A 67 7.86 -2.90 -12.42
C ALA A 67 9.37 -3.07 -12.59
N GLU A 68 10.17 -2.65 -11.60
CA GLU A 68 11.62 -2.78 -11.63
C GLU A 68 12.12 -4.23 -11.50
N LEU A 69 11.40 -5.09 -10.77
CA LEU A 69 11.75 -6.52 -10.70
C LEU A 69 11.49 -7.24 -12.02
N SER A 70 10.38 -6.90 -12.70
CA SER A 70 9.99 -7.56 -13.94
C SER A 70 10.72 -7.04 -15.19
N ASN A 71 11.11 -5.78 -15.18
CA ASN A 71 11.82 -5.13 -16.29
C ASN A 71 12.84 -4.12 -15.73
N PRO A 72 13.98 -4.62 -15.22
CA PRO A 72 14.98 -3.76 -14.60
C PRO A 72 15.49 -2.70 -15.57
N SER A 73 15.45 -1.43 -15.16
CA SER A 73 16.06 -0.34 -15.90
C SER A 73 17.46 -0.05 -15.35
N GLU A 74 18.40 0.37 -16.22
CA GLU A 74 19.77 0.68 -15.83
C GLU A 74 19.88 1.90 -14.89
N ASN A 75 18.91 2.82 -14.95
CA ASN A 75 19.02 4.14 -14.30
C ASN A 75 17.87 4.46 -13.32
N ALA A 76 16.83 3.63 -13.20
CA ALA A 76 15.70 3.97 -12.35
C ALA A 76 15.87 3.61 -10.87
N GLY A 77 16.92 2.85 -10.50
CA GLY A 77 17.12 2.41 -9.13
C GLY A 77 15.89 1.66 -8.58
N CYS A 78 15.26 2.19 -7.53
CA CYS A 78 14.01 1.66 -6.99
C CYS A 78 12.76 2.02 -7.80
N GLY A 79 12.87 2.90 -8.79
CA GLY A 79 11.72 3.40 -9.54
C GLY A 79 10.76 4.29 -8.74
N CYS A 80 11.17 4.79 -7.58
CA CYS A 80 10.30 5.51 -6.62
C CYS A 80 9.98 6.95 -7.03
N ALA A 81 10.68 7.51 -8.03
CA ALA A 81 10.51 8.89 -8.52
C ALA A 81 10.45 9.91 -7.37
N TYR A 82 11.38 9.82 -6.43
CA TYR A 82 11.42 10.67 -5.23
C TYR A 82 11.38 12.16 -5.57
N PRO A 83 10.58 12.96 -4.85
CA PRO A 83 10.63 14.42 -4.95
C PRO A 83 11.97 14.99 -4.46
N ASP A 84 12.29 16.20 -4.89
CA ASP A 84 13.57 16.90 -4.60
C ASP A 84 13.84 17.11 -3.08
N TYR A 85 12.81 17.05 -2.24
CA TYR A 85 12.98 17.18 -0.79
C TYR A 85 13.43 15.88 -0.10
N VAL A 86 13.45 14.75 -0.80
CA VAL A 86 13.97 13.48 -0.27
C VAL A 86 15.50 13.48 -0.35
N THR A 87 16.14 13.14 0.75
CA THR A 87 17.62 13.20 0.86
C THR A 87 18.29 12.13 0.00
N ASP A 88 19.50 12.43 -0.48
CA ASP A 88 20.31 11.50 -1.28
C ASP A 88 20.55 10.16 -0.58
N ASP A 89 20.73 10.17 0.74
CA ASP A 89 20.92 8.94 1.53
C ASP A 89 19.71 7.98 1.43
N VAL A 90 18.49 8.52 1.42
CA VAL A 90 17.27 7.71 1.23
C VAL A 90 17.25 7.10 -0.16
N VAL A 91 17.62 7.88 -1.19
CA VAL A 91 17.66 7.42 -2.58
C VAL A 91 18.70 6.32 -2.74
N VAL A 92 19.92 6.52 -2.22
CA VAL A 92 21.03 5.56 -2.28
C VAL A 92 20.64 4.25 -1.59
N ASN A 93 20.13 4.32 -0.34
CA ASN A 93 19.70 3.12 0.38
C ASN A 93 18.59 2.36 -0.37
N SER A 94 17.62 3.08 -0.93
CA SER A 94 16.52 2.46 -1.69
C SER A 94 17.01 1.75 -2.95
N ASN A 95 17.98 2.32 -3.66
CA ASN A 95 18.58 1.68 -4.83
C ASN A 95 19.34 0.40 -4.44
N LEU A 96 20.13 0.43 -3.37
CA LEU A 96 20.84 -0.76 -2.87
C LEU A 96 19.88 -1.86 -2.37
N ILE A 97 18.75 -1.50 -1.79
CA ILE A 97 17.69 -2.45 -1.43
C ILE A 97 17.14 -3.11 -2.70
N MET A 98 16.82 -2.31 -3.71
CA MET A 98 16.30 -2.81 -4.98
C MET A 98 17.29 -3.74 -5.68
N ASP A 99 18.59 -3.42 -5.67
CA ASP A 99 19.63 -4.28 -6.28
C ASP A 99 19.64 -5.67 -5.64
N LYS A 100 19.57 -5.74 -4.30
CA LYS A 100 19.51 -7.02 -3.60
C LYS A 100 18.23 -7.81 -3.92
N MET A 101 17.11 -7.12 -4.07
CA MET A 101 15.84 -7.75 -4.47
C MET A 101 15.87 -8.25 -5.92
N LYS A 102 16.43 -7.45 -6.84
CA LYS A 102 16.67 -7.86 -8.23
C LYS A 102 17.54 -9.12 -8.30
N GLU A 103 18.57 -9.22 -7.47
CA GLU A 103 19.43 -10.42 -7.41
C GLU A 103 18.61 -11.65 -6.98
N CYS A 104 17.84 -11.55 -5.90
CA CYS A 104 16.96 -12.64 -5.46
C CYS A 104 15.95 -13.06 -6.55
N SER A 105 15.35 -12.09 -7.22
CA SER A 105 14.29 -12.34 -8.19
C SER A 105 14.77 -13.03 -9.48
N LYS A 106 16.08 -13.02 -9.77
CA LYS A 106 16.65 -13.72 -10.95
C LYS A 106 16.38 -15.23 -10.95
N ASP A 107 16.27 -15.81 -9.76
CA ASP A 107 15.99 -17.24 -9.59
C ASP A 107 14.53 -17.58 -9.89
N PHE A 108 13.66 -16.57 -10.10
CA PHE A 108 12.22 -16.72 -10.28
C PHE A 108 11.69 -16.07 -11.57
N PRO A 109 12.18 -16.48 -12.76
CA PRO A 109 11.81 -15.83 -14.02
C PRO A 109 10.30 -15.91 -14.34
N GLU A 110 9.61 -16.98 -13.92
CA GLU A 110 8.17 -17.11 -14.09
C GLU A 110 7.38 -16.10 -13.22
N ILE A 111 7.85 -15.83 -12.00
CA ILE A 111 7.26 -14.82 -11.13
C ILE A 111 7.49 -13.45 -11.76
N ASN A 112 8.71 -13.13 -12.17
CA ASN A 112 9.05 -11.85 -12.82
C ASN A 112 8.19 -11.60 -14.06
N MET A 113 7.98 -12.62 -14.88
CA MET A 113 7.06 -12.53 -16.03
C MET A 113 5.64 -12.18 -15.60
N LYS A 114 5.10 -12.83 -14.57
CA LYS A 114 3.77 -12.55 -14.02
C LYS A 114 3.67 -11.15 -13.42
N LEU A 115 4.72 -10.66 -12.71
CA LEU A 115 4.79 -9.29 -12.20
C LEU A 115 4.72 -8.27 -13.34
N GLY A 116 5.40 -8.53 -14.45
CA GLY A 116 5.36 -7.68 -15.64
C GLY A 116 3.99 -7.63 -16.35
N LEU A 117 3.16 -8.66 -16.16
CA LEU A 117 1.81 -8.73 -16.71
C LEU A 117 0.73 -8.09 -15.85
N LEU A 118 1.07 -7.65 -14.64
CA LEU A 118 0.14 -6.96 -13.75
C LEU A 118 -0.30 -5.63 -14.37
N SER A 119 -1.59 -5.32 -14.26
CA SER A 119 -2.12 -4.03 -14.67
C SER A 119 -1.60 -2.92 -13.74
N LYS A 120 -1.35 -1.72 -14.29
CA LYS A 120 -0.94 -0.54 -13.49
C LYS A 120 -2.08 0.05 -12.67
N PHE A 121 -3.31 -0.25 -13.01
CA PHE A 121 -4.52 0.18 -12.30
C PHE A 121 -5.65 -0.83 -12.47
N LYS A 122 -6.65 -0.74 -11.59
CA LYS A 122 -7.88 -1.53 -11.69
C LYS A 122 -9.08 -0.70 -11.30
N LYS A 123 -10.11 -0.69 -12.15
CA LYS A 123 -11.41 -0.09 -11.83
C LYS A 123 -12.36 -1.19 -11.34
N ILE A 124 -12.98 -0.96 -10.20
CA ILE A 124 -13.97 -1.86 -9.59
C ILE A 124 -15.20 -1.08 -9.17
N LYS A 125 -16.30 -1.81 -8.88
CA LYS A 125 -17.52 -1.22 -8.36
C LYS A 125 -17.97 -1.94 -7.09
N ILE A 126 -18.27 -1.17 -6.03
CA ILE A 126 -18.82 -1.68 -4.77
C ILE A 126 -20.07 -0.84 -4.43
N GLY A 127 -21.24 -1.46 -4.39
CA GLY A 127 -22.50 -0.73 -4.31
C GLY A 127 -22.66 0.22 -5.50
N LYS A 128 -22.80 1.51 -5.21
CA LYS A 128 -22.85 2.57 -6.24
C LYS A 128 -21.49 3.17 -6.56
N LEU A 129 -20.48 2.95 -5.72
CA LEU A 129 -19.16 3.58 -5.86
C LEU A 129 -18.32 2.90 -6.94
N ASN A 130 -17.80 3.69 -7.87
CA ASN A 130 -16.74 3.33 -8.80
C ASN A 130 -15.41 3.69 -8.17
N ILE A 131 -14.50 2.73 -8.05
CA ILE A 131 -13.23 2.88 -7.35
C ILE A 131 -12.12 2.62 -8.35
N LEU A 132 -11.18 3.55 -8.49
CA LEU A 132 -9.93 3.35 -9.21
C LEU A 132 -8.82 3.03 -8.23
N ILE A 133 -8.28 1.83 -8.35
CA ILE A 133 -7.14 1.35 -7.60
C ILE A 133 -5.91 1.60 -8.47
N LEU A 134 -4.96 2.33 -7.94
CA LEU A 134 -3.70 2.69 -8.60
C LEU A 134 -2.59 2.73 -7.54
N HIS A 135 -1.33 2.54 -7.92
CA HIS A 135 -0.25 2.53 -6.95
C HIS A 135 0.16 3.95 -6.55
N GLY A 136 0.60 4.77 -7.49
CA GLY A 136 0.99 6.17 -7.31
C GLY A 136 -0.18 7.13 -7.50
N ASP A 137 -0.26 7.76 -8.67
CA ASP A 137 -1.35 8.66 -9.04
C ASP A 137 -1.88 8.37 -10.47
N VAL A 138 -2.80 9.21 -10.96
CA VAL A 138 -3.46 8.99 -12.26
C VAL A 138 -2.46 9.08 -13.43
N GLU A 139 -1.36 9.82 -13.27
CA GLU A 139 -0.39 10.07 -14.33
C GLU A 139 0.80 9.10 -14.28
N SER A 140 1.14 8.59 -13.08
CA SER A 140 2.34 7.79 -12.89
C SER A 140 2.17 6.70 -11.84
N ILE A 141 2.76 5.52 -12.11
CA ILE A 141 2.82 4.42 -11.15
C ILE A 141 3.60 4.82 -9.87
N ALA A 142 4.56 5.72 -9.97
CA ALA A 142 5.34 6.27 -8.88
C ALA A 142 5.02 7.77 -8.65
N GLY A 143 3.79 8.19 -8.95
CA GLY A 143 3.36 9.57 -8.77
C GLY A 143 3.11 9.94 -7.32
N TRP A 144 3.43 11.20 -6.96
CA TRP A 144 3.32 11.72 -5.60
C TRP A 144 2.16 12.69 -5.40
N LYS A 145 1.38 12.98 -6.45
CA LYS A 145 0.27 13.95 -6.37
C LYS A 145 -0.91 13.49 -5.50
N LEU A 146 -0.98 12.20 -5.15
CA LEU A 146 -1.91 11.65 -4.17
C LEU A 146 -1.25 11.39 -2.79
N SER A 147 -0.12 12.04 -2.48
CA SER A 147 0.43 12.06 -1.13
C SER A 147 -0.39 12.96 -0.21
N ILE A 148 -0.34 12.70 1.09
CA ILE A 148 -1.03 13.58 2.07
C ILE A 148 -0.53 15.02 2.00
N ASP A 149 0.77 15.20 1.71
CA ASP A 149 1.41 16.52 1.61
C ASP A 149 0.97 17.29 0.37
N SER A 150 0.51 16.59 -0.67
CA SER A 150 -0.05 17.17 -1.89
C SER A 150 -1.55 17.45 -1.81
N MET A 151 -2.23 16.94 -0.76
CA MET A 151 -3.65 17.16 -0.58
C MET A 151 -3.94 18.58 -0.12
N PRO A 152 -4.96 19.26 -0.69
CA PRO A 152 -5.41 20.56 -0.19
C PRO A 152 -5.96 20.43 1.24
N ASP A 153 -6.07 21.55 1.93
CA ASP A 153 -6.71 21.61 3.24
C ASP A 153 -8.10 20.97 3.24
N ILE A 154 -8.51 20.42 4.39
CA ILE A 154 -9.82 19.78 4.56
C ILE A 154 -10.94 20.79 4.19
N GLY A 155 -11.86 20.34 3.33
CA GLY A 155 -12.96 21.15 2.83
C GLY A 155 -12.62 22.03 1.62
N ARG A 156 -11.35 22.11 1.18
CA ARG A 156 -10.96 22.77 -0.05
C ARG A 156 -11.01 21.84 -1.25
N GLN A 157 -11.26 22.42 -2.41
CA GLN A 157 -11.22 21.71 -3.70
C GLN A 157 -9.82 21.81 -4.32
N SER A 158 -9.51 20.85 -5.20
CA SER A 158 -8.32 20.85 -6.03
C SER A 158 -8.75 20.69 -7.49
N GLU A 159 -8.30 21.59 -8.36
CA GLU A 159 -8.57 21.53 -9.79
C GLU A 159 -8.03 20.24 -10.42
N ILE A 160 -6.81 19.83 -10.05
CA ILE A 160 -6.21 18.58 -10.54
C ILE A 160 -7.08 17.39 -10.16
N LEU A 161 -7.47 17.28 -8.90
CA LEU A 161 -8.31 16.17 -8.45
C LEU A 161 -9.69 16.20 -9.10
N SER A 162 -10.30 17.37 -9.25
CA SER A 162 -11.59 17.52 -9.92
C SER A 162 -11.52 17.03 -11.37
N ASN A 163 -10.49 17.44 -12.11
CA ASN A 163 -10.25 16.99 -13.48
C ASN A 163 -10.00 15.46 -13.56
N TRP A 164 -9.28 14.89 -12.60
CA TRP A 164 -9.04 13.45 -12.56
C TRP A 164 -10.31 12.66 -12.25
N PHE A 165 -11.13 13.09 -11.30
CA PHE A 165 -12.41 12.46 -11.00
C PHE A 165 -13.36 12.53 -12.21
N GLU A 166 -13.43 13.67 -12.89
CA GLU A 166 -14.26 13.85 -14.07
C GLU A 166 -13.78 12.97 -15.24
N SER A 167 -12.50 13.03 -15.58
CA SER A 167 -11.94 12.28 -16.70
C SER A 167 -11.96 10.76 -16.52
N THR A 168 -11.79 10.28 -15.29
CA THR A 168 -11.82 8.85 -14.99
C THR A 168 -13.22 8.32 -14.72
N GLY A 169 -14.17 9.19 -14.36
CA GLY A 169 -15.55 8.84 -14.01
C GLY A 169 -15.65 7.91 -12.80
N VAL A 170 -14.76 8.09 -11.80
CA VAL A 170 -14.77 7.34 -10.54
C VAL A 170 -15.16 8.22 -9.36
N ASP A 171 -15.59 7.57 -8.29
CA ASP A 171 -15.97 8.24 -7.04
C ASP A 171 -14.83 8.20 -6.01
N VAL A 172 -13.93 7.21 -6.14
CA VAL A 172 -12.86 6.96 -5.17
C VAL A 172 -11.54 6.68 -5.90
N PHE A 173 -10.47 7.34 -5.50
CA PHE A 173 -9.09 6.94 -5.75
C PHE A 173 -8.53 6.19 -4.54
N SER A 174 -7.96 5.01 -4.77
CA SER A 174 -7.31 4.19 -3.74
C SER A 174 -5.86 3.94 -4.14
N CYS A 175 -4.92 4.63 -3.48
CA CYS A 175 -3.48 4.58 -3.76
C CYS A 175 -2.67 4.07 -2.57
N SER A 176 -1.35 3.90 -2.72
CA SER A 176 -0.47 3.41 -1.64
C SER A 176 0.99 3.84 -1.74
N HIS A 177 1.49 4.27 -2.89
CA HIS A 177 2.91 4.54 -3.15
C HIS A 177 3.61 5.38 -2.07
N THR A 178 2.94 6.42 -1.59
CA THR A 178 3.55 7.35 -0.61
C THR A 178 3.49 6.86 0.84
N CYS A 179 2.95 5.68 1.08
CA CYS A 179 3.04 4.93 2.34
C CYS A 179 2.50 5.63 3.61
N THR A 180 1.81 6.76 3.46
CA THR A 180 1.19 7.49 4.58
C THR A 180 -0.32 7.36 4.47
N PRO A 181 -0.98 6.59 5.36
CA PRO A 181 -2.39 6.30 5.23
C PRO A 181 -3.25 7.52 5.57
N PHE A 182 -4.27 7.77 4.77
CA PHE A 182 -5.28 8.79 5.05
C PHE A 182 -6.55 8.55 4.25
N ILE A 183 -7.62 9.21 4.66
CA ILE A 183 -8.86 9.33 3.92
C ILE A 183 -9.30 10.80 3.88
N GLN A 184 -9.53 11.34 2.68
CA GLN A 184 -10.02 12.71 2.49
C GLN A 184 -11.19 12.74 1.51
N ASN A 185 -12.26 13.47 1.87
CA ASN A 185 -13.38 13.69 0.99
C ASN A 185 -13.31 15.04 0.26
N PHE A 186 -13.84 15.06 -0.96
CA PHE A 186 -14.00 16.21 -1.84
C PHE A 186 -15.46 16.21 -2.32
N ASN A 187 -16.36 16.80 -1.54
CA ASN A 187 -17.81 16.61 -1.71
C ASN A 187 -18.16 15.12 -1.68
N LYS A 188 -18.57 14.56 -2.84
CA LYS A 188 -18.93 13.14 -2.99
C LYS A 188 -17.75 12.24 -3.33
N ASN A 189 -16.63 12.80 -3.75
CA ASN A 189 -15.45 12.07 -4.16
C ASN A 189 -14.51 11.83 -2.98
N ILE A 190 -13.70 10.76 -3.03
CA ILE A 190 -12.82 10.38 -1.93
C ILE A 190 -11.44 9.99 -2.49
N VAL A 191 -10.39 10.44 -1.81
CA VAL A 191 -9.03 9.93 -1.96
C VAL A 191 -8.68 9.11 -0.72
N ILE A 192 -8.15 7.92 -0.94
CA ILE A 192 -7.66 7.02 0.11
C ILE A 192 -6.23 6.66 -0.22
N ASN A 193 -5.33 6.87 0.74
CA ASN A 193 -4.06 6.17 0.73
C ASN A 193 -4.15 4.98 1.69
N ASN A 194 -3.87 3.78 1.19
CA ASN A 194 -4.02 2.55 1.96
C ASN A 194 -2.89 2.35 2.99
N GLY A 195 -1.90 3.24 3.01
CA GLY A 195 -0.72 3.10 3.85
C GLY A 195 0.09 1.85 3.49
N THR A 196 0.69 1.25 4.49
CA THR A 196 1.46 0.01 4.38
C THR A 196 0.83 -1.08 5.23
N ALA A 197 0.61 -2.25 4.63
CA ALA A 197 0.14 -3.41 5.36
C ALA A 197 1.26 -4.09 6.15
N GLY A 198 2.49 -4.02 5.67
CA GLY A 198 3.64 -4.75 6.21
C GLY A 198 4.58 -3.94 7.11
N MET A 199 4.32 -2.66 7.33
CA MET A 199 5.11 -1.80 8.22
C MET A 199 4.24 -0.89 9.08
N PRO A 200 4.77 -0.38 10.21
CA PRO A 200 4.08 0.61 11.01
C PRO A 200 3.80 1.91 10.25
N ASN A 201 2.63 2.48 10.45
CA ASN A 201 2.16 3.69 9.77
C ASN A 201 2.09 4.91 10.68
N PHE A 202 1.96 4.70 11.98
CA PHE A 202 1.71 5.76 12.95
C PHE A 202 2.75 5.80 14.05
N LYS A 203 2.84 6.95 14.69
CA LYS A 203 3.73 7.17 15.84
C LYS A 203 3.47 6.17 16.94
N ASN A 204 4.54 5.57 17.47
CA ASN A 204 4.49 4.57 18.53
C ASN A 204 3.59 3.35 18.23
N SER A 205 3.42 3.02 16.94
CA SER A 205 2.65 1.84 16.52
C SER A 205 3.57 0.75 15.98
N GLN A 206 3.11 -0.51 16.08
CA GLN A 206 3.80 -1.68 15.52
C GLN A 206 2.84 -2.54 14.69
N PHE A 207 1.87 -1.92 14.03
CA PHE A 207 0.90 -2.56 13.19
C PHE A 207 0.81 -1.89 11.82
N GLY A 208 0.44 -2.66 10.81
CA GLY A 208 0.14 -2.17 9.46
C GLY A 208 -1.31 -1.71 9.31
N VAL A 209 -1.65 -1.21 8.15
CA VAL A 209 -3.01 -0.77 7.81
C VAL A 209 -3.42 -1.32 6.45
N ILE A 210 -4.67 -1.75 6.35
CA ILE A 210 -5.34 -2.03 5.08
C ILE A 210 -6.65 -1.27 5.01
N THR A 211 -7.12 -0.98 3.79
CA THR A 211 -8.46 -0.40 3.59
C THR A 211 -9.47 -1.50 3.27
N ARG A 212 -10.48 -1.62 4.09
CA ARG A 212 -11.65 -2.46 3.85
C ARG A 212 -12.76 -1.62 3.24
N ILE A 213 -13.35 -2.07 2.13
CA ILE A 213 -14.50 -1.41 1.50
C ILE A 213 -15.61 -2.44 1.37
N SER A 214 -16.78 -2.15 1.96
CA SER A 214 -17.88 -3.12 2.03
C SER A 214 -19.23 -2.44 2.25
N ARG A 215 -20.31 -3.11 1.84
CA ARG A 215 -21.69 -2.72 2.17
C ARG A 215 -22.14 -3.22 3.55
N CYS A 216 -21.29 -3.93 4.26
CA CYS A 216 -21.53 -4.37 5.63
C CYS A 216 -20.58 -3.65 6.57
N LYS A 217 -21.04 -3.31 7.77
CA LYS A 217 -20.18 -2.78 8.83
C LYS A 217 -19.07 -3.77 9.14
N SER A 218 -17.91 -3.26 9.49
CA SER A 218 -16.77 -4.09 9.92
C SER A 218 -17.07 -4.78 11.26
N PHE A 219 -16.62 -6.02 11.40
CA PHE A 219 -16.59 -6.74 12.68
C PHE A 219 -15.36 -6.41 13.53
N ILE A 220 -14.35 -5.84 12.88
CA ILE A 220 -13.13 -5.35 13.51
C ILE A 220 -13.32 -3.85 13.69
N THR A 221 -13.01 -3.32 14.87
CA THR A 221 -13.04 -1.88 15.13
C THR A 221 -12.05 -1.19 14.20
N PRO A 222 -12.50 -0.32 13.28
CA PRO A 222 -11.59 0.42 12.42
C PRO A 222 -10.77 1.43 13.22
N LEU A 223 -9.56 1.72 12.74
CA LEU A 223 -8.75 2.83 13.24
C LEU A 223 -9.43 4.17 12.92
N TYR A 224 -9.94 4.26 11.71
CA TYR A 224 -10.75 5.36 11.18
C TYR A 224 -11.54 4.87 9.96
N GLY A 225 -12.46 5.69 9.49
CA GLY A 225 -13.23 5.36 8.30
C GLY A 225 -14.28 6.40 7.98
N THR A 226 -15.02 6.15 6.91
CA THR A 226 -16.16 6.93 6.47
C THR A 226 -17.19 6.03 5.79
N SER A 227 -18.34 6.58 5.48
CA SER A 227 -19.34 5.88 4.66
C SER A 227 -19.92 6.83 3.61
N VAL A 228 -20.14 6.29 2.42
CA VAL A 228 -20.87 6.98 1.35
C VAL A 228 -21.99 6.08 0.90
N ASP A 229 -23.23 6.58 0.93
CA ASP A 229 -24.43 5.78 0.76
C ASP A 229 -24.43 4.58 1.73
N ASP A 230 -24.49 3.35 1.17
CA ASP A 230 -24.47 2.09 1.92
C ASP A 230 -23.08 1.40 1.90
N VAL A 231 -22.03 2.13 1.54
CA VAL A 231 -20.66 1.59 1.47
C VAL A 231 -19.78 2.18 2.58
N PHE A 232 -19.22 1.30 3.39
CA PHE A 232 -18.25 1.60 4.45
C PHE A 232 -16.84 1.49 3.90
N ILE A 233 -16.01 2.46 4.24
CA ILE A 233 -14.60 2.54 3.91
C ILE A 233 -13.85 2.64 5.23
N ASP A 234 -13.19 1.55 5.62
CA ASP A 234 -12.64 1.36 6.95
C ASP A 234 -11.13 1.10 6.87
N ALA A 235 -10.33 1.80 7.68
CA ALA A 235 -8.93 1.48 7.91
C ALA A 235 -8.82 0.40 9.00
N ILE A 236 -8.32 -0.78 8.63
CA ILE A 236 -8.25 -1.93 9.53
C ILE A 236 -6.79 -2.19 9.89
N PRO A 237 -6.46 -2.35 11.21
CA PRO A 237 -5.12 -2.70 11.62
C PRO A 237 -4.73 -4.11 11.15
N VAL A 238 -3.46 -4.27 10.80
CA VAL A 238 -2.83 -5.55 10.46
C VAL A 238 -1.73 -5.82 11.48
N GLU A 239 -1.79 -6.97 12.11
CA GLU A 239 -0.89 -7.33 13.22
C GLU A 239 0.07 -8.43 12.79
N TRP A 240 1.26 -8.43 13.35
CA TRP A 240 2.29 -9.46 13.20
C TRP A 240 3.07 -9.66 14.49
N GLY A 241 3.72 -10.82 14.60
CA GLY A 241 4.57 -11.15 15.74
C GLY A 241 6.03 -10.73 15.55
N ALA A 242 6.86 -11.10 16.54
CA ALA A 242 8.30 -10.85 16.51
C ALA A 242 9.04 -11.63 15.40
N GLU A 243 8.40 -12.62 14.79
CA GLU A 243 8.99 -13.48 13.76
C GLU A 243 9.40 -12.68 12.52
N TRP A 244 8.55 -11.73 12.09
CA TRP A 244 8.89 -10.88 10.96
C TRP A 244 10.06 -9.93 11.28
N ASN A 245 10.10 -9.35 12.48
CA ASN A 245 11.22 -8.50 12.90
C ASN A 245 12.53 -9.29 12.92
N SER A 246 12.51 -10.53 13.41
CA SER A 246 13.67 -11.42 13.41
C SER A 246 14.10 -11.79 11.99
N TRP A 247 13.14 -12.06 11.09
CA TRP A 247 13.41 -12.27 9.67
C TRP A 247 14.03 -11.03 9.04
N PHE A 248 13.48 -9.83 9.29
CA PHE A 248 14.01 -8.58 8.75
C PHE A 248 15.46 -8.35 9.19
N GLU A 249 15.77 -8.47 10.49
CA GLU A 249 17.13 -8.28 11.00
C GLU A 249 18.13 -9.33 10.45
N LYS A 250 17.68 -10.53 10.16
CA LYS A 250 18.48 -11.59 9.51
C LYS A 250 18.79 -11.25 8.05
N GLN A 251 17.79 -10.83 7.28
CA GLN A 251 17.95 -10.50 5.86
C GLN A 251 18.67 -9.16 5.64
N TRP A 252 18.41 -8.24 6.55
CA TRP A 252 18.92 -6.87 6.54
C TRP A 252 19.63 -6.56 7.86
N PRO A 253 20.86 -7.11 8.06
CA PRO A 253 21.58 -6.95 9.31
C PRO A 253 21.98 -5.49 9.55
N LYS A 254 22.35 -5.17 10.79
CA LYS A 254 22.79 -3.84 11.21
C LYS A 254 23.87 -3.29 10.25
N GLY A 255 23.63 -2.06 9.78
CA GLY A 255 24.49 -1.38 8.80
C GLY A 255 24.15 -1.68 7.34
N SER A 256 23.19 -2.58 7.06
CA SER A 256 22.69 -2.75 5.70
C SER A 256 21.76 -1.59 5.28
N PRO A 257 21.57 -1.37 3.96
CA PRO A 257 20.73 -0.27 3.47
C PRO A 257 19.32 -0.23 4.05
N ALA A 258 18.63 -1.37 4.10
CA ALA A 258 17.26 -1.43 4.65
C ALA A 258 17.27 -1.25 6.18
N TRP A 259 18.25 -1.80 6.89
CA TRP A 259 18.37 -1.59 8.33
C TRP A 259 18.56 -0.10 8.64
N ASN A 260 19.48 0.57 7.95
CA ASN A 260 19.76 1.99 8.16
C ASN A 260 18.54 2.88 7.88
N ALA A 261 17.80 2.57 6.82
CA ALA A 261 16.68 3.41 6.39
C ALA A 261 15.37 3.13 7.16
N TYR A 262 15.15 1.90 7.68
CA TYR A 262 13.82 1.50 8.13
C TYR A 262 13.74 0.93 9.55
N ILE A 263 14.86 0.61 10.23
CA ILE A 263 14.81 -0.04 11.53
C ILE A 263 14.08 0.80 12.59
N GLU A 264 14.26 2.11 12.57
CA GLU A 264 13.57 3.02 13.50
C GLU A 264 12.06 3.00 13.26
N ARG A 265 11.62 3.04 12.00
CA ARG A 265 10.21 2.90 11.64
C ARG A 265 9.64 1.56 12.08
N ILE A 266 10.37 0.48 11.86
CA ILE A 266 9.92 -0.88 12.23
C ILE A 266 9.74 -1.01 13.75
N LYS A 267 10.64 -0.41 14.55
CA LYS A 267 10.61 -0.51 16.01
C LYS A 267 9.67 0.50 16.67
N ASN A 268 9.62 1.71 16.16
CA ASN A 268 9.01 2.85 16.86
C ASN A 268 7.81 3.46 16.09
N GLY A 269 7.52 2.97 14.89
CA GLY A 269 6.55 3.61 14.01
C GLY A 269 7.12 4.83 13.30
N THR A 270 6.23 5.67 12.78
CA THR A 270 6.56 6.93 12.11
C THR A 270 6.30 8.11 13.04
N GLU A 271 6.62 9.33 12.59
CA GLU A 271 6.19 10.57 13.29
C GLU A 271 4.75 10.98 12.96
N PHE A 272 4.04 10.20 12.11
CA PHE A 272 2.69 10.51 11.69
C PHE A 272 1.66 10.07 12.73
N GLU A 273 0.82 10.99 13.18
CA GLU A 273 -0.23 10.76 14.17
C GLU A 273 -1.51 10.24 13.51
N LEU A 274 -2.20 9.31 14.15
CA LEU A 274 -3.41 8.66 13.64
C LEU A 274 -4.51 9.67 13.27
N GLU A 275 -4.68 10.70 14.08
CA GLU A 275 -5.70 11.73 13.92
C GLU A 275 -5.53 12.51 12.61
N LYS A 276 -4.30 12.65 12.12
CA LYS A 276 -3.98 13.33 10.85
C LYS A 276 -4.43 12.54 9.61
N ALA A 277 -4.66 11.23 9.77
CA ALA A 277 -5.18 10.39 8.71
C ALA A 277 -6.67 10.66 8.41
N ILE A 278 -7.40 11.30 9.33
CA ILE A 278 -8.83 11.54 9.22
C ILE A 278 -9.04 12.95 8.65
N ARG A 279 -9.24 13.05 7.36
CA ARG A 279 -9.38 14.32 6.64
C ARG A 279 -10.80 14.46 6.04
N ILE A 280 -11.80 14.15 6.88
CA ILE A 280 -13.22 14.18 6.48
C ILE A 280 -13.85 15.52 6.87
N HIS A 281 -14.33 16.25 5.87
CA HIS A 281 -15.16 17.43 6.07
C HIS A 281 -16.64 17.03 6.10
N ASN A 282 -17.29 17.23 7.23
CA ASN A 282 -18.73 17.05 7.36
C ASN A 282 -19.42 18.35 6.93
N ASN A 283 -20.00 18.35 5.74
CA ASN A 283 -20.93 19.42 5.36
C ASN A 283 -22.12 19.34 6.33
N LYS A 284 -22.21 20.33 7.24
CA LYS A 284 -23.38 20.51 8.10
C LYS A 284 -24.53 21.10 7.28
#